data_69236f838714e8ab2470bfe7aae43c6c
#
_entry.id   69236f838714e8ab2470bfe7aae43c6c
#
_cell.length_a   1.000
_cell.length_b   1.000
_cell.length_c   1.000
_cell.angle_alpha   90.00
_cell.angle_beta   90.00
_cell.angle_gamma   90.00
#
_symmetry.space_group_name_H-M   'P 1'
#
loop_
_entity.id
_entity.type
_entity.pdbx_description
1 polymer ?
#
loop_
_entity_poly.entity_id
_entity_poly.type
_entity_poly.pdbx_seq_one_letter_code
_entity_poly.pdbx_strand_id
1 'polypeptide(L)'
;ACYSDKGRTGYNPIMLYAVVTYANMRGVRAVDRIVDLCRRDLAFIWLTKGQKPQRDVFYDFKGKKLTGEILDELNGQFMRRLKKEGLITLKELYIDGTKIEANANRYTFVWRGSLNYHLAGLLDTIDALYAKYNAFLSEHAYGPKYDLGEAHMFVIEGMDKVRKIIEENRKRKVTKHKKIPNNTILEIDHCSPLEILKLQKNLTRIAEGEGIGFVYGKGKHKPEIQKLYEELEECGTRLMEYKEYFEIMGKDRNSYSKTDLEATFMRMKEDHMLNGQLKPAYNVQIAVENYFIVHGYVSNDRTDYNTLIPVLKKHRKVFGDTLEAVTADSGYCSEKNLLYLKENGIRSFIKLQDHEKRKARAYREDIGKYYNMTHAVFEDEHYYICHDGRELRHIQTESKEMDGYTQTVEVYGCADCSGCEHKSRCLYKYNAEKNPDRKKVMKINERWEELKEASHANIQSEEGILKRQTRSIQTEGHFGDIKENENFRRFHYRSEEKVYKEFML
;
A
#
# COMPACT_ATOMS: atom_id res chain seq x y z
N ALA A 1 -9.15 13.68 31.08
CA ALA A 1 -9.90 14.92 31.38
C ALA A 1 -9.48 16.02 30.40
N CYS A 2 -10.24 16.19 29.31
CA CYS A 2 -9.93 17.19 28.26
C CYS A 2 -10.65 18.55 28.50
N TYR A 3 -11.20 18.76 29.67
CA TYR A 3 -11.96 19.97 30.01
C TYR A 3 -11.21 20.78 31.07
N SER A 4 -11.07 22.09 30.81
CA SER A 4 -10.46 23.00 31.79
C SER A 4 -11.44 23.32 32.91
N ASP A 5 -10.94 23.36 34.13
CA ASP A 5 -11.72 23.79 35.31
C ASP A 5 -11.90 25.31 35.35
N LYS A 6 -11.23 26.05 34.46
CA LYS A 6 -11.32 27.52 34.38
C LYS A 6 -12.05 27.94 33.10
N GLY A 7 -12.97 28.88 33.22
CA GLY A 7 -13.71 29.46 32.11
C GLY A 7 -15.19 29.05 32.06
N ARG A 8 -15.85 29.27 30.91
CA ARG A 8 -17.24 28.86 30.71
C ARG A 8 -17.35 27.33 30.72
N THR A 9 -18.31 26.80 31.46
CA THR A 9 -18.62 25.38 31.53
C THR A 9 -18.83 24.81 30.09
N GLY A 10 -18.04 23.80 29.75
CA GLY A 10 -18.16 23.13 28.47
C GLY A 10 -19.45 22.32 28.34
N TYR A 11 -19.89 22.05 27.13
CA TYR A 11 -21.01 21.13 26.91
C TYR A 11 -20.65 19.70 27.36
N ASN A 12 -21.64 18.99 27.86
CA ASN A 12 -21.45 17.59 28.27
C ASN A 12 -21.00 16.73 27.09
N PRO A 13 -19.85 16.03 27.18
CA PRO A 13 -19.32 15.20 26.07
C PRO A 13 -20.23 14.03 25.70
N ILE A 14 -20.96 13.45 26.66
CA ILE A 14 -21.92 12.36 26.40
C ILE A 14 -23.06 12.88 25.55
N MET A 15 -23.56 14.08 25.84
CA MET A 15 -24.59 14.73 25.03
C MET A 15 -24.08 15.00 23.60
N LEU A 16 -22.88 15.54 23.46
CA LEU A 16 -22.30 15.79 22.12
C LEU A 16 -22.08 14.50 21.35
N TYR A 17 -21.63 13.44 22.00
CA TYR A 17 -21.48 12.12 21.39
C TYR A 17 -22.82 11.56 20.94
N ALA A 18 -23.85 11.60 21.78
CA ALA A 18 -25.20 11.14 21.43
C ALA A 18 -25.78 11.91 20.23
N VAL A 19 -25.60 13.24 20.19
CA VAL A 19 -26.02 14.09 19.06
C VAL A 19 -25.31 13.69 17.76
N VAL A 20 -23.99 13.53 17.81
CA VAL A 20 -23.21 13.17 16.62
C VAL A 20 -23.54 11.77 16.12
N THR A 21 -23.65 10.80 17.03
CA THR A 21 -24.03 9.41 16.68
C THR A 21 -25.43 9.36 16.07
N TYR A 22 -26.39 10.03 16.70
CA TYR A 22 -27.76 10.07 16.16
C TYR A 22 -27.85 10.79 14.83
N ALA A 23 -27.06 11.86 14.62
CA ALA A 23 -26.96 12.54 13.34
C ALA A 23 -26.41 11.61 12.24
N ASN A 24 -25.35 10.85 12.53
CA ASN A 24 -24.79 9.88 11.60
C ASN A 24 -25.80 8.76 11.25
N MET A 25 -26.53 8.22 12.25
CA MET A 25 -27.62 7.26 12.03
C MET A 25 -28.73 7.80 11.10
N ARG A 26 -28.90 9.13 11.07
CA ARG A 26 -29.84 9.82 10.16
C ARG A 26 -29.19 10.25 8.84
N GLY A 27 -27.95 9.81 8.54
CA GLY A 27 -27.21 10.21 7.34
C GLY A 27 -26.77 11.70 7.34
N VAL A 28 -26.83 12.37 8.50
CA VAL A 28 -26.46 13.79 8.63
C VAL A 28 -25.05 13.90 9.18
N ARG A 29 -24.08 14.24 8.33
CA ARG A 29 -22.65 14.35 8.68
C ARG A 29 -22.14 15.78 8.73
N ALA A 30 -22.77 16.69 8.00
CA ALA A 30 -22.39 18.10 7.94
C ALA A 30 -22.70 18.80 9.27
N VAL A 31 -21.67 19.41 9.89
CA VAL A 31 -21.79 20.09 11.20
C VAL A 31 -22.85 21.20 11.15
N ASP A 32 -22.91 21.96 10.07
CA ASP A 32 -23.90 23.04 9.95
C ASP A 32 -25.34 22.53 10.00
N ARG A 33 -25.60 21.35 9.40
CA ARG A 33 -26.91 20.69 9.50
C ARG A 33 -27.19 20.16 10.91
N ILE A 34 -26.17 19.60 11.58
CA ILE A 34 -26.33 19.13 12.98
C ILE A 34 -26.71 20.31 13.88
N VAL A 35 -26.05 21.46 13.72
CA VAL A 35 -26.36 22.69 14.47
C VAL A 35 -27.80 23.17 14.19
N ASP A 36 -28.25 23.11 12.95
CA ASP A 36 -29.63 23.49 12.57
C ASP A 36 -30.66 22.51 13.19
N LEU A 37 -30.40 21.21 13.13
CA LEU A 37 -31.24 20.19 13.74
C LEU A 37 -31.34 20.34 15.28
N CYS A 38 -30.26 20.72 15.95
CA CYS A 38 -30.30 21.03 17.40
C CYS A 38 -31.24 22.20 17.76
N ARG A 39 -31.65 23.00 16.78
CA ARG A 39 -32.56 24.13 16.97
C ARG A 39 -34.02 23.84 16.57
N ARG A 40 -34.22 22.89 15.66
CA ARG A 40 -35.52 22.70 14.97
C ARG A 40 -36.10 21.29 15.09
N ASP A 41 -35.27 20.27 15.25
CA ASP A 41 -35.71 18.87 15.35
C ASP A 41 -35.94 18.47 16.81
N LEU A 42 -37.11 17.90 17.10
CA LEU A 42 -37.50 17.55 18.45
C LEU A 42 -36.57 16.52 19.10
N ALA A 43 -36.08 15.53 18.33
CA ALA A 43 -35.19 14.53 18.86
C ALA A 43 -33.81 15.13 19.23
N PHE A 44 -33.29 16.04 18.39
CA PHE A 44 -32.03 16.74 18.69
C PHE A 44 -32.21 17.74 19.84
N ILE A 45 -33.34 18.42 19.93
CA ILE A 45 -33.65 19.30 21.07
C ILE A 45 -33.73 18.48 22.34
N TRP A 46 -34.35 17.32 22.34
CA TRP A 46 -34.40 16.41 23.46
C TRP A 46 -33.00 15.92 23.87
N LEU A 47 -32.19 15.45 22.93
CA LEU A 47 -30.82 15.01 23.18
C LEU A 47 -29.95 16.13 23.80
N THR A 48 -30.11 17.36 23.32
CA THR A 48 -29.36 18.51 23.80
C THR A 48 -29.94 19.12 25.07
N LYS A 49 -31.08 18.61 25.56
CA LYS A 49 -31.85 19.20 26.67
C LYS A 49 -32.13 20.70 26.47
N GLY A 50 -32.49 21.08 25.23
CA GLY A 50 -32.75 22.44 24.83
C GLY A 50 -31.52 23.33 24.64
N GLN A 51 -30.31 22.82 24.89
CA GLN A 51 -29.09 23.55 24.63
C GLN A 51 -28.85 23.69 23.09
N LYS A 52 -28.18 24.79 22.73
CA LYS A 52 -27.93 25.12 21.32
C LYS A 52 -26.41 25.17 21.06
N PRO A 53 -25.71 24.02 20.98
CA PRO A 53 -24.29 23.98 20.69
C PRO A 53 -24.04 24.63 19.33
N GLN A 54 -22.98 25.44 19.26
CA GLN A 54 -22.59 26.10 18.03
C GLN A 54 -21.63 25.23 17.21
N ARG A 55 -21.38 25.64 16.00
CA ARG A 55 -20.51 24.97 15.02
C ARG A 55 -19.14 24.60 15.59
N ASP A 56 -18.48 25.56 16.22
CA ASP A 56 -17.12 25.39 16.77
C ASP A 56 -17.05 24.30 17.84
N VAL A 57 -18.14 24.13 18.62
CA VAL A 57 -18.23 23.07 19.63
C VAL A 57 -18.15 21.68 19.01
N PHE A 58 -18.87 21.46 17.90
CA PHE A 58 -18.83 20.19 17.19
C PHE A 58 -17.52 19.94 16.46
N TYR A 59 -16.91 20.98 15.87
CA TYR A 59 -15.58 20.84 15.27
C TYR A 59 -14.52 20.54 16.31
N ASP A 60 -14.52 21.23 17.44
CA ASP A 60 -13.60 20.97 18.55
C ASP A 60 -13.82 19.56 19.14
N PHE A 61 -15.07 19.17 19.34
CA PHE A 61 -15.43 17.85 19.84
C PHE A 61 -14.97 16.74 18.91
N LYS A 62 -15.38 16.76 17.64
CA LYS A 62 -15.01 15.75 16.63
C LYS A 62 -13.52 15.76 16.29
N GLY A 63 -12.90 16.95 16.25
CA GLY A 63 -11.51 17.10 15.84
C GLY A 63 -10.50 16.76 16.94
N LYS A 64 -10.74 17.27 18.16
CA LYS A 64 -9.73 17.21 19.24
C LYS A 64 -10.11 16.30 20.40
N LYS A 65 -11.40 16.26 20.80
CA LYS A 65 -11.83 15.57 22.02
C LYS A 65 -12.22 14.13 21.80
N LEU A 66 -12.86 13.83 20.67
CA LEU A 66 -13.24 12.48 20.27
C LEU A 66 -12.08 11.86 19.47
N THR A 67 -11.17 11.19 20.18
CA THR A 67 -10.04 10.49 19.57
C THR A 67 -10.43 9.11 19.06
N GLY A 68 -9.64 8.52 18.17
CA GLY A 68 -9.83 7.12 17.71
C GLY A 68 -9.79 6.13 18.87
N GLU A 69 -8.95 6.38 19.88
CA GLU A 69 -8.84 5.53 21.08
C GLU A 69 -10.12 5.55 21.92
N ILE A 70 -10.74 6.74 22.08
CA ILE A 70 -12.02 6.85 22.79
C ILE A 70 -13.12 6.09 22.03
N LEU A 71 -13.16 6.19 20.71
CA LEU A 71 -14.12 5.46 19.89
C LEU A 71 -13.89 3.94 20.00
N ASP A 72 -12.65 3.49 19.98
CA ASP A 72 -12.31 2.07 20.17
C ASP A 72 -12.74 1.56 21.53
N GLU A 73 -12.53 2.35 22.60
CA GLU A 73 -12.94 1.96 23.95
C GLU A 73 -14.47 1.92 24.08
N LEU A 74 -15.19 2.91 23.56
CA LEU A 74 -16.66 2.92 23.55
C LEU A 74 -17.23 1.73 22.80
N ASN A 75 -16.68 1.44 21.61
CA ASN A 75 -17.06 0.26 20.84
C ASN A 75 -16.71 -1.03 21.59
N GLY A 76 -15.54 -1.10 22.21
CA GLY A 76 -15.12 -2.24 23.02
C GLY A 76 -16.06 -2.52 24.19
N GLN A 77 -16.53 -1.46 24.90
CA GLN A 77 -17.52 -1.59 25.97
C GLN A 77 -18.84 -2.13 25.44
N PHE A 78 -19.29 -1.64 24.29
CA PHE A 78 -20.51 -2.12 23.65
C PHE A 78 -20.38 -3.60 23.24
N MET A 79 -19.29 -4.00 22.64
CA MET A 79 -19.05 -5.41 22.27
C MET A 79 -18.97 -6.33 23.49
N ARG A 80 -18.32 -5.91 24.57
CA ARG A 80 -18.30 -6.68 25.84
C ARG A 80 -19.69 -6.86 26.41
N ARG A 81 -20.58 -5.86 26.27
CA ARG A 81 -21.98 -5.97 26.66
C ARG A 81 -22.72 -6.99 25.82
N LEU A 82 -22.60 -6.94 24.48
CA LEU A 82 -23.19 -7.94 23.58
C LEU A 82 -22.72 -9.35 23.90
N LYS A 83 -21.42 -9.50 24.22
CA LYS A 83 -20.87 -10.80 24.69
C LYS A 83 -21.52 -11.26 25.98
N LYS A 84 -21.72 -10.37 26.94
CA LYS A 84 -22.41 -10.71 28.22
C LYS A 84 -23.87 -11.11 28.00
N GLU A 85 -24.53 -10.53 26.99
CA GLU A 85 -25.89 -10.86 26.60
C GLU A 85 -25.98 -12.14 25.71
N GLY A 86 -24.82 -12.76 25.39
CA GLY A 86 -24.75 -14.00 24.59
C GLY A 86 -24.98 -13.81 23.08
N LEU A 87 -24.94 -12.57 22.59
CA LEU A 87 -25.18 -12.25 21.18
C LEU A 87 -23.93 -12.45 20.31
N ILE A 88 -22.75 -12.32 20.89
CA ILE A 88 -21.45 -12.57 20.22
C ILE A 88 -20.53 -13.31 21.17
N THR A 89 -19.48 -13.95 20.64
CA THR A 89 -18.50 -14.72 21.41
C THR A 89 -17.13 -14.04 21.47
N LEU A 90 -16.80 -13.24 20.46
CA LEU A 90 -15.47 -12.68 20.18
C LEU A 90 -14.42 -13.74 19.85
N LYS A 91 -14.87 -14.95 19.43
CA LYS A 91 -14.01 -16.08 19.08
C LYS A 91 -13.86 -16.27 17.58
N GLU A 92 -14.79 -15.76 16.80
CA GLU A 92 -14.81 -15.90 15.36
C GLU A 92 -15.01 -14.54 14.69
N LEU A 93 -14.22 -14.26 13.67
CA LEU A 93 -14.37 -13.05 12.88
C LEU A 93 -14.51 -13.34 11.41
N TYR A 94 -15.49 -12.70 10.81
CA TYR A 94 -15.65 -12.57 9.37
C TYR A 94 -15.08 -11.23 8.94
N ILE A 95 -14.02 -11.26 8.12
CA ILE A 95 -13.27 -10.06 7.73
C ILE A 95 -13.46 -9.81 6.24
N ASP A 96 -13.76 -8.58 5.91
CA ASP A 96 -13.81 -8.11 4.52
C ASP A 96 -13.46 -6.63 4.42
N GLY A 97 -13.07 -6.21 3.22
CA GLY A 97 -12.64 -4.86 2.93
C GLY A 97 -13.39 -4.22 1.76
N THR A 98 -13.53 -2.91 1.85
CA THR A 98 -14.03 -2.11 0.74
C THR A 98 -13.26 -0.82 0.61
N LYS A 99 -13.30 -0.24 -0.60
CA LYS A 99 -12.66 1.04 -0.89
C LYS A 99 -13.68 2.16 -0.83
N ILE A 100 -13.35 3.20 -0.06
CA ILE A 100 -14.17 4.40 0.07
C ILE A 100 -13.36 5.58 -0.44
N GLU A 101 -13.97 6.43 -1.29
CA GLU A 101 -13.30 7.56 -1.92
C GLU A 101 -12.84 8.58 -0.87
N ALA A 102 -11.60 9.05 -0.99
CA ALA A 102 -11.04 10.08 -0.11
C ALA A 102 -11.56 11.48 -0.51
N ASN A 103 -11.53 12.41 0.45
CA ASN A 103 -11.79 13.82 0.19
C ASN A 103 -10.57 14.49 -0.47
N ALA A 104 -10.26 14.06 -1.67
CA ALA A 104 -9.07 14.48 -2.38
C ALA A 104 -9.36 14.81 -3.85
N ASN A 105 -8.49 15.63 -4.45
CA ASN A 105 -8.57 15.95 -5.87
C ASN A 105 -8.07 14.74 -6.69
N ARG A 106 -8.84 14.35 -7.70
CA ARG A 106 -8.53 13.22 -8.59
C ARG A 106 -7.42 13.53 -9.59
N TYR A 107 -7.11 14.79 -9.82
CA TYR A 107 -6.17 15.22 -10.86
C TYR A 107 -4.83 15.69 -10.33
N THR A 108 -4.67 15.79 -9.01
CA THR A 108 -3.41 16.16 -8.36
C THR A 108 -2.81 14.95 -7.65
N PHE A 109 -1.90 14.27 -8.32
CA PHE A 109 -1.34 13.00 -7.87
C PHE A 109 0.17 12.91 -8.11
N VAL A 110 0.80 12.05 -7.34
CA VAL A 110 2.19 11.62 -7.53
C VAL A 110 2.20 10.11 -7.72
N TRP A 111 2.85 9.63 -8.78
CA TRP A 111 3.01 8.22 -9.09
C TRP A 111 4.48 7.82 -9.02
N ARG A 112 4.79 6.75 -8.28
CA ARG A 112 6.15 6.22 -8.16
C ARG A 112 6.79 5.92 -9.51
N GLY A 113 6.08 5.26 -10.41
CA GLY A 113 6.60 4.94 -11.73
C GLY A 113 6.94 6.17 -12.58
N SER A 114 6.13 7.23 -12.49
CA SER A 114 6.40 8.50 -13.17
C SER A 114 7.58 9.22 -12.51
N LEU A 115 7.60 9.24 -11.17
CA LEU A 115 8.65 9.86 -10.39
C LEU A 115 10.02 9.21 -10.67
N ASN A 116 10.08 7.87 -10.67
CA ASN A 116 11.29 7.13 -11.03
C ASN A 116 11.79 7.49 -12.45
N TYR A 117 10.87 7.61 -13.40
CA TYR A 117 11.23 7.98 -14.77
C TYR A 117 11.83 9.38 -14.85
N HIS A 118 11.20 10.36 -14.19
CA HIS A 118 11.67 11.74 -14.21
C HIS A 118 12.95 11.92 -13.38
N LEU A 119 13.07 11.21 -12.27
CA LEU A 119 14.29 11.23 -11.46
C LEU A 119 15.50 10.74 -12.27
N ALA A 120 15.32 9.65 -13.04
CA ALA A 120 16.41 9.16 -13.89
C ALA A 120 16.89 10.22 -14.89
N GLY A 121 15.97 10.91 -15.56
CA GLY A 121 16.31 12.01 -16.46
C GLY A 121 16.95 13.21 -15.76
N LEU A 122 16.49 13.52 -14.55
CA LEU A 122 17.07 14.60 -13.73
C LEU A 122 18.51 14.29 -13.32
N LEU A 123 18.80 13.04 -12.94
CA LEU A 123 20.15 12.63 -12.57
C LEU A 123 21.11 12.66 -13.75
N ASP A 124 20.67 12.23 -14.95
CA ASP A 124 21.45 12.37 -16.16
C ASP A 124 21.75 13.87 -16.46
N THR A 125 20.81 14.77 -16.17
CA THR A 125 21.02 16.22 -16.32
C THR A 125 22.02 16.74 -15.28
N ILE A 126 21.94 16.31 -14.05
CA ILE A 126 22.87 16.69 -12.97
C ILE A 126 24.28 16.22 -13.30
N ASP A 127 24.46 14.98 -13.75
CA ASP A 127 25.77 14.47 -14.19
C ASP A 127 26.36 15.35 -15.30
N ALA A 128 25.54 15.75 -16.29
CA ALA A 128 25.97 16.66 -17.36
C ALA A 128 26.33 18.06 -16.82
N LEU A 129 25.61 18.55 -15.82
CA LEU A 129 25.91 19.85 -15.17
C LEU A 129 27.21 19.80 -14.36
N TYR A 130 27.53 18.67 -13.71
CA TYR A 130 28.82 18.49 -13.05
C TYR A 130 29.96 18.56 -14.07
N ALA A 131 29.82 17.91 -15.23
CA ALA A 131 30.82 17.99 -16.30
C ALA A 131 30.96 19.43 -16.81
N LYS A 132 29.86 20.16 -17.02
CA LYS A 132 29.91 21.58 -17.39
C LYS A 132 30.59 22.45 -16.32
N TYR A 133 30.29 22.21 -15.05
CA TYR A 133 30.87 22.91 -13.94
C TYR A 133 32.41 22.71 -13.91
N ASN A 134 32.89 21.48 -14.03
CA ASN A 134 34.32 21.20 -14.05
C ASN A 134 35.00 21.78 -15.29
N ALA A 135 34.35 21.73 -16.46
CA ALA A 135 34.86 22.38 -17.68
C ALA A 135 35.01 23.91 -17.48
N PHE A 136 33.98 24.56 -16.93
CA PHE A 136 34.00 25.98 -16.61
C PHE A 136 35.17 26.36 -15.67
N LEU A 137 35.40 25.55 -14.61
CA LEU A 137 36.54 25.78 -13.70
C LEU A 137 37.89 25.64 -14.41
N SER A 138 38.05 24.67 -15.30
CA SER A 138 39.26 24.42 -16.05
C SER A 138 39.52 25.52 -17.07
N GLU A 139 38.52 25.96 -17.83
CA GLU A 139 38.64 27.01 -18.85
C GLU A 139 39.01 28.36 -18.27
N HIS A 140 38.60 28.67 -17.04
CA HIS A 140 38.85 29.94 -16.38
C HIS A 140 40.01 29.85 -15.37
N ALA A 141 40.75 28.75 -15.36
CA ALA A 141 41.90 28.50 -14.47
C ALA A 141 41.60 28.70 -12.96
N TYR A 142 40.36 28.47 -12.55
CA TYR A 142 39.99 28.44 -11.15
C TYR A 142 40.58 27.15 -10.53
N GLY A 143 41.57 27.29 -9.70
CA GLY A 143 42.38 26.17 -9.17
C GLY A 143 41.59 25.14 -8.34
N PRO A 144 42.31 24.11 -7.83
CA PRO A 144 41.71 22.92 -7.15
C PRO A 144 40.80 23.25 -5.96
N LYS A 145 40.82 24.47 -5.47
CA LYS A 145 39.99 24.95 -4.36
C LYS A 145 38.47 24.81 -4.63
N TYR A 146 38.09 24.86 -5.90
CA TYR A 146 36.67 24.79 -6.35
C TYR A 146 36.39 23.48 -7.06
N ASP A 147 37.41 22.66 -7.32
CA ASP A 147 37.26 21.34 -7.90
C ASP A 147 36.61 20.38 -6.87
N LEU A 148 35.67 19.60 -7.29
CA LEU A 148 35.00 18.62 -6.43
C LEU A 148 35.68 17.26 -6.39
N GLY A 149 36.83 17.11 -7.08
CA GLY A 149 37.49 15.83 -7.29
C GLY A 149 36.78 14.94 -8.30
N GLU A 150 37.32 13.74 -8.53
CA GLU A 150 36.69 12.78 -9.46
C GLU A 150 35.23 12.52 -9.10
N ALA A 151 34.43 12.88 -10.05
CA ALA A 151 33.01 12.58 -10.21
C ALA A 151 32.29 11.91 -9.01
N HIS A 152 31.59 12.68 -8.25
CA HIS A 152 30.46 12.14 -7.49
C HIS A 152 29.42 11.59 -8.49
N MET A 153 29.64 10.39 -8.99
CA MET A 153 28.59 9.68 -9.72
C MET A 153 27.50 9.31 -8.72
N PHE A 154 26.30 9.82 -8.96
CA PHE A 154 25.15 9.48 -8.15
C PHE A 154 24.77 8.02 -8.43
N VAL A 155 25.23 7.10 -7.60
CA VAL A 155 24.86 5.68 -7.67
C VAL A 155 23.59 5.52 -6.86
N ILE A 156 22.45 5.41 -7.56
CA ILE A 156 21.18 5.06 -6.96
C ILE A 156 20.89 3.59 -7.24
N GLU A 157 20.61 2.81 -6.21
CA GLU A 157 20.26 1.42 -6.34
C GLU A 157 19.05 1.25 -7.27
N GLY A 158 19.13 0.36 -8.22
CA GLY A 158 18.10 0.11 -9.23
C GLY A 158 18.11 1.10 -10.41
N MET A 159 18.96 2.12 -10.42
CA MET A 159 19.03 3.12 -11.49
C MET A 159 19.39 2.52 -12.85
N ASP A 160 20.31 1.58 -12.91
CA ASP A 160 20.69 0.89 -14.15
C ASP A 160 19.49 0.18 -14.81
N LYS A 161 18.62 -0.41 -14.00
CA LYS A 161 17.39 -1.03 -14.48
C LYS A 161 16.44 -0.01 -15.08
N VAL A 162 16.31 1.16 -14.45
CA VAL A 162 15.50 2.27 -14.95
C VAL A 162 16.09 2.86 -16.21
N ARG A 163 17.41 3.11 -16.25
CA ARG A 163 18.13 3.59 -17.44
C ARG A 163 17.95 2.65 -18.63
N LYS A 164 18.08 1.33 -18.45
CA LYS A 164 17.84 0.34 -19.51
C LYS A 164 16.41 0.42 -20.06
N ILE A 165 15.40 0.57 -19.21
CA ILE A 165 13.99 0.72 -19.65
C ILE A 165 13.80 1.99 -20.48
N ILE A 166 14.38 3.11 -20.04
CA ILE A 166 14.31 4.40 -20.76
C ILE A 166 14.99 4.28 -22.12
N GLU A 167 16.17 3.69 -22.18
CA GLU A 167 16.93 3.48 -23.41
C GLU A 167 16.21 2.57 -24.41
N GLU A 168 15.63 1.46 -23.93
CA GLU A 168 14.78 0.59 -24.76
C GLU A 168 13.57 1.35 -25.33
N ASN A 169 12.93 2.21 -24.53
CA ASN A 169 11.81 3.02 -24.98
C ASN A 169 12.22 4.02 -26.07
N ARG A 170 13.39 4.67 -25.90
CA ARG A 170 13.96 5.58 -26.93
C ARG A 170 14.29 4.86 -28.23
N LYS A 171 14.93 3.68 -28.17
CA LYS A 171 15.30 2.89 -29.37
C LYS A 171 14.08 2.43 -30.17
N ARG A 172 12.98 2.14 -29.51
CA ARG A 172 11.76 1.60 -30.14
C ARG A 172 10.85 2.65 -30.77
N LYS A 173 11.11 3.95 -30.62
CA LYS A 173 10.23 5.06 -31.04
C LYS A 173 8.77 4.86 -30.61
N VAL A 174 8.57 4.30 -29.43
CA VAL A 174 7.24 3.89 -28.95
C VAL A 174 6.49 5.12 -28.45
N THR A 175 5.29 5.33 -28.93
CA THR A 175 4.40 6.41 -28.48
C THR A 175 3.91 6.26 -27.03
N LYS A 176 4.00 5.04 -26.50
CA LYS A 176 3.74 4.74 -25.08
C LYS A 176 4.99 4.17 -24.44
N HIS A 177 5.60 4.87 -23.52
CA HIS A 177 6.74 4.39 -22.75
C HIS A 177 6.37 3.13 -21.97
N LYS A 178 7.26 2.13 -21.98
CA LYS A 178 7.15 0.98 -21.10
C LYS A 178 7.20 1.48 -19.66
N LYS A 179 6.16 1.23 -18.89
CA LYS A 179 6.11 1.68 -17.50
C LYS A 179 7.23 1.06 -16.68
N ILE A 180 7.90 1.88 -15.90
CA ILE A 180 8.82 1.40 -14.87
C ILE A 180 7.97 0.66 -13.83
N PRO A 181 8.36 -0.57 -13.42
CA PRO A 181 7.61 -1.32 -12.42
C PRO A 181 7.45 -0.52 -11.14
N ASN A 182 6.23 -0.50 -10.58
CA ASN A 182 5.93 0.26 -9.35
C ASN A 182 6.72 -0.22 -8.12
N ASN A 183 7.21 -1.46 -8.16
CA ASN A 183 8.06 -2.04 -7.11
C ASN A 183 9.54 -1.66 -7.26
N THR A 184 9.92 -0.87 -8.27
CA THR A 184 11.26 -0.33 -8.38
C THR A 184 11.36 0.84 -7.39
N ILE A 185 12.14 0.65 -6.35
CA ILE A 185 12.42 1.68 -5.34
C ILE A 185 13.76 2.29 -5.69
N LEU A 186 13.78 3.61 -5.87
CA LEU A 186 15.00 4.41 -5.99
C LEU A 186 15.17 5.18 -4.68
N GLU A 187 16.29 4.96 -4.01
CA GLU A 187 16.66 5.70 -2.80
C GLU A 187 17.61 6.83 -3.18
N ILE A 188 17.30 8.06 -2.73
CA ILE A 188 18.13 9.24 -3.00
C ILE A 188 19.11 9.41 -1.82
N ASP A 189 19.96 8.42 -1.59
CA ASP A 189 20.92 8.49 -0.48
C ASP A 189 22.13 9.40 -0.78
N HIS A 190 22.61 9.35 -2.01
CA HIS A 190 23.83 10.06 -2.41
C HIS A 190 23.56 11.36 -3.17
N CYS A 191 22.38 11.53 -3.72
CA CYS A 191 21.95 12.76 -4.38
C CYS A 191 21.41 13.76 -3.36
N SER A 192 22.25 14.17 -2.42
CA SER A 192 21.86 15.23 -1.50
C SER A 192 21.73 16.57 -2.24
N PRO A 193 20.61 17.29 -2.11
CA PRO A 193 20.53 18.67 -2.56
C PRO A 193 21.65 19.56 -2.01
N LEU A 194 22.25 19.16 -0.89
CA LEU A 194 23.41 19.84 -0.29
C LEU A 194 24.64 19.82 -1.20
N GLU A 195 24.82 18.79 -2.03
CA GLU A 195 25.93 18.73 -3.00
C GLU A 195 25.75 19.83 -4.05
N ILE A 196 24.56 19.98 -4.61
CA ILE A 196 24.24 21.04 -5.59
C ILE A 196 24.39 22.42 -4.94
N LEU A 197 23.99 22.60 -3.68
CA LEU A 197 24.20 23.83 -2.92
C LEU A 197 25.68 24.19 -2.76
N LYS A 198 26.58 23.22 -2.61
CA LYS A 198 28.03 23.47 -2.58
C LYS A 198 28.52 24.04 -3.89
N LEU A 199 28.09 23.47 -5.03
CA LEU A 199 28.42 24.00 -6.37
C LEU A 199 27.93 25.42 -6.55
N GLN A 200 26.67 25.71 -6.19
CA GLN A 200 26.12 27.06 -6.26
C GLN A 200 26.89 28.06 -5.39
N LYS A 201 27.27 27.68 -4.16
CA LYS A 201 28.09 28.53 -3.29
C LYS A 201 29.48 28.83 -3.90
N ASN A 202 30.09 27.85 -4.55
CA ASN A 202 31.37 28.06 -5.22
C ASN A 202 31.22 29.04 -6.39
N LEU A 203 30.17 28.89 -7.23
CA LEU A 203 29.89 29.83 -8.31
C LEU A 203 29.61 31.25 -7.79
N THR A 204 28.90 31.39 -6.68
CA THR A 204 28.69 32.69 -6.04
C THR A 204 30.00 33.33 -5.60
N ARG A 205 30.87 32.56 -4.95
CA ARG A 205 32.20 33.04 -4.52
C ARG A 205 33.11 33.46 -5.68
N ILE A 206 33.04 32.71 -6.78
CA ILE A 206 33.78 33.05 -8.00
C ILE A 206 33.20 34.35 -8.59
N ALA A 207 31.89 34.48 -8.72
CA ALA A 207 31.22 35.67 -9.24
C ALA A 207 31.57 36.92 -8.39
N GLU A 208 31.51 36.81 -7.07
CA GLU A 208 31.90 37.88 -6.14
C GLU A 208 33.39 38.25 -6.29
N GLY A 209 34.28 37.25 -6.39
CA GLY A 209 35.73 37.48 -6.55
C GLY A 209 36.11 38.15 -7.86
N GLU A 210 35.38 37.86 -8.93
CA GLU A 210 35.60 38.45 -10.27
C GLU A 210 34.74 39.72 -10.51
N GLY A 211 33.95 40.14 -9.55
CA GLY A 211 33.07 41.30 -9.69
C GLY A 211 31.94 41.11 -10.72
N ILE A 212 31.55 39.87 -11.01
CA ILE A 212 30.48 39.52 -11.96
C ILE A 212 29.13 39.65 -11.28
N GLY A 213 28.37 40.67 -11.66
CA GLY A 213 27.00 40.87 -11.20
C GLY A 213 26.02 39.98 -11.96
N PHE A 214 25.07 39.32 -11.25
CA PHE A 214 23.97 38.59 -11.86
C PHE A 214 22.91 39.58 -12.41
N VAL A 215 22.44 39.31 -13.61
CA VAL A 215 21.45 40.16 -14.29
C VAL A 215 20.12 39.45 -14.45
N TYR A 216 19.04 40.20 -14.19
CA TYR A 216 17.67 39.68 -14.24
C TYR A 216 16.82 40.51 -15.20
N GLY A 217 15.83 39.89 -15.83
CA GLY A 217 14.86 40.53 -16.71
C GLY A 217 14.96 40.09 -18.18
N LYS A 218 13.89 40.32 -18.94
CA LYS A 218 13.80 40.01 -20.39
C LYS A 218 14.83 40.79 -21.21
N GLY A 219 15.51 40.09 -22.13
CA GLY A 219 16.45 40.71 -23.08
C GLY A 219 17.84 40.99 -22.56
N LYS A 220 18.18 40.69 -21.31
CA LYS A 220 19.54 40.83 -20.77
C LYS A 220 20.36 39.57 -21.05
N HIS A 221 21.59 39.78 -21.48
CA HIS A 221 22.56 38.67 -21.64
C HIS A 221 23.12 38.25 -20.28
N LYS A 222 22.76 37.05 -19.83
CA LYS A 222 23.24 36.47 -18.58
C LYS A 222 24.68 35.98 -18.76
N PRO A 223 25.61 36.28 -17.81
CA PRO A 223 26.90 35.67 -17.77
C PRO A 223 26.81 34.13 -17.75
N GLU A 224 27.86 33.45 -18.22
CA GLU A 224 27.93 32.00 -18.26
C GLU A 224 27.79 31.38 -16.86
N ILE A 225 28.49 31.93 -15.89
CA ILE A 225 28.44 31.54 -14.49
C ILE A 225 27.02 31.63 -13.92
N GLN A 226 26.22 32.63 -14.31
CA GLN A 226 24.83 32.78 -13.89
C GLN A 226 23.92 31.71 -14.52
N LYS A 227 24.13 31.39 -15.81
CA LYS A 227 23.37 30.33 -16.47
C LYS A 227 23.60 29.00 -15.77
N LEU A 228 24.85 28.66 -15.48
CA LEU A 228 25.20 27.44 -14.79
C LEU A 228 24.63 27.40 -13.37
N TYR A 229 24.65 28.54 -12.65
CA TYR A 229 24.04 28.67 -11.33
C TYR A 229 22.54 28.39 -11.37
N GLU A 230 21.82 29.01 -12.31
CA GLU A 230 20.36 28.84 -12.46
C GLU A 230 19.99 27.41 -12.89
N GLU A 231 20.74 26.75 -13.77
CA GLU A 231 20.55 25.35 -14.13
C GLU A 231 20.70 24.42 -12.92
N LEU A 232 21.72 24.66 -12.08
CA LEU A 232 21.93 23.92 -10.83
C LEU A 232 20.80 24.17 -9.82
N GLU A 233 20.33 25.40 -9.70
CA GLU A 233 19.21 25.77 -8.81
C GLU A 233 17.92 25.04 -9.21
N GLU A 234 17.60 24.99 -10.50
CA GLU A 234 16.43 24.28 -11.01
C GLU A 234 16.53 22.75 -10.71
N CYS A 235 17.70 22.17 -10.97
CA CYS A 235 17.92 20.76 -10.70
C CYS A 235 17.88 20.43 -9.20
N GLY A 236 18.49 21.28 -8.36
CA GLY A 236 18.47 21.13 -6.91
C GLY A 236 17.05 21.20 -6.34
N THR A 237 16.27 22.18 -6.79
CA THR A 237 14.88 22.35 -6.38
C THR A 237 14.03 21.13 -6.75
N ARG A 238 14.16 20.64 -7.98
CA ARG A 238 13.43 19.43 -8.42
C ARG A 238 13.85 18.18 -7.66
N LEU A 239 15.15 18.05 -7.35
CA LEU A 239 15.64 16.92 -6.58
C LEU A 239 15.09 16.92 -5.15
N MET A 240 14.99 18.09 -4.52
CA MET A 240 14.35 18.26 -3.21
C MET A 240 12.86 17.86 -3.25
N GLU A 241 12.12 18.34 -4.26
CA GLU A 241 10.71 17.96 -4.44
C GLU A 241 10.54 16.44 -4.61
N TYR A 242 11.41 15.80 -5.40
CA TYR A 242 11.33 14.35 -5.61
C TYR A 242 11.66 13.58 -4.35
N LYS A 243 12.63 14.04 -3.57
CA LYS A 243 12.95 13.46 -2.26
C LYS A 243 11.75 13.53 -1.32
N GLU A 244 11.14 14.70 -1.20
CA GLU A 244 9.92 14.88 -0.40
C GLU A 244 8.78 13.95 -0.87
N TYR A 245 8.57 13.82 -2.18
CA TYR A 245 7.55 12.94 -2.74
C TYR A 245 7.80 11.47 -2.40
N PHE A 246 9.05 11.02 -2.39
CA PHE A 246 9.40 9.65 -1.97
C PHE A 246 9.22 9.45 -0.47
N GLU A 247 9.58 10.43 0.36
CA GLU A 247 9.38 10.40 1.81
C GLU A 247 7.89 10.28 2.18
N ILE A 248 7.04 11.12 1.58
CA ILE A 248 5.58 11.05 1.76
C ILE A 248 5.02 9.71 1.30
N MET A 249 5.51 9.19 0.18
CA MET A 249 5.01 7.94 -0.39
C MET A 249 5.41 6.71 0.42
N GLY A 250 6.56 6.72 1.06
CA GLY A 250 7.13 5.57 1.75
C GLY A 250 7.45 4.41 0.80
N LYS A 251 7.81 3.24 1.33
CA LYS A 251 8.21 2.06 0.52
C LYS A 251 7.01 1.31 -0.08
N ASP A 252 5.89 1.27 0.61
CA ASP A 252 4.76 0.38 0.28
C ASP A 252 3.78 0.97 -0.74
N ARG A 253 3.59 2.29 -0.73
CA ARG A 253 2.65 2.95 -1.63
C ARG A 253 3.26 3.21 -3.01
N ASN A 254 2.44 3.14 -4.04
CA ASN A 254 2.84 3.47 -5.42
C ASN A 254 2.35 4.86 -5.88
N SER A 255 1.53 5.51 -5.08
CA SER A 255 0.92 6.80 -5.40
C SER A 255 0.33 7.46 -4.16
N TYR A 256 0.15 8.77 -4.23
CA TYR A 256 -0.65 9.52 -3.27
C TYR A 256 -1.29 10.76 -3.92
N SER A 257 -2.29 11.36 -3.26
CA SER A 257 -2.90 12.62 -3.68
C SER A 257 -2.23 13.81 -3.01
N LYS A 258 -1.91 14.87 -3.77
CA LYS A 258 -1.34 16.10 -3.21
C LYS A 258 -2.29 16.85 -2.25
N THR A 259 -3.57 16.57 -2.29
CA THR A 259 -4.59 17.21 -1.44
C THR A 259 -4.96 16.40 -0.20
N ASP A 260 -4.61 15.11 -0.19
CA ASP A 260 -4.66 14.22 0.97
C ASP A 260 -3.47 13.25 0.86
N LEU A 261 -2.38 13.58 1.55
CA LEU A 261 -1.09 12.90 1.42
C LEU A 261 -1.13 11.43 1.83
N GLU A 262 -2.11 11.04 2.63
CA GLU A 262 -2.27 9.67 3.10
C GLU A 262 -3.19 8.83 2.19
N ALA A 263 -4.03 9.47 1.36
CA ALA A 263 -4.87 8.77 0.41
C ALA A 263 -4.08 8.20 -0.76
N THR A 264 -4.33 6.93 -1.09
CA THR A 264 -3.70 6.22 -2.21
C THR A 264 -4.68 6.06 -3.37
N PHE A 265 -4.18 6.14 -4.61
CA PHE A 265 -5.01 5.89 -5.78
C PHE A 265 -5.31 4.41 -5.93
N MET A 266 -6.59 4.06 -5.89
CA MET A 266 -7.11 2.70 -5.91
C MET A 266 -8.16 2.54 -7.01
N ARG A 267 -8.27 1.32 -7.53
CA ARG A 267 -9.40 0.94 -8.39
C ARG A 267 -10.61 0.70 -7.52
N MET A 268 -11.67 1.45 -7.80
CA MET A 268 -12.95 1.31 -7.08
C MET A 268 -13.72 0.08 -7.57
N LYS A 269 -14.50 -0.58 -6.69
CA LYS A 269 -15.40 -1.68 -7.09
C LYS A 269 -16.54 -1.17 -7.99
N GLU A 270 -17.03 0.03 -7.69
CA GLU A 270 -18.12 0.70 -8.41
C GLU A 270 -17.63 1.49 -9.64
N ASP A 271 -16.79 0.89 -10.46
CA ASP A 271 -16.41 1.48 -11.76
C ASP A 271 -17.46 1.12 -12.81
N HIS A 272 -18.60 1.81 -12.76
CA HIS A 272 -19.75 1.58 -13.67
C HIS A 272 -19.37 1.79 -15.15
N MET A 273 -18.36 2.61 -15.44
CA MET A 273 -17.88 2.86 -16.79
C MET A 273 -16.87 1.81 -17.28
N LEU A 274 -16.46 0.87 -16.42
CA LEU A 274 -15.46 -0.17 -16.70
C LEU A 274 -14.17 0.37 -17.36
N ASN A 275 -13.87 1.64 -17.15
CA ASN A 275 -12.72 2.32 -17.74
C ASN A 275 -11.43 2.18 -16.90
N GLY A 276 -11.50 1.50 -15.76
CA GLY A 276 -10.37 1.27 -14.86
C GLY A 276 -9.89 2.54 -14.17
N GLN A 277 -10.73 3.57 -14.07
CA GLN A 277 -10.36 4.83 -13.44
C GLN A 277 -9.95 4.61 -11.98
N LEU A 278 -8.77 5.16 -11.64
CA LEU A 278 -8.26 5.18 -10.29
C LEU A 278 -8.76 6.45 -9.58
N LYS A 279 -9.15 6.29 -8.32
CA LYS A 279 -9.55 7.40 -7.45
C LYS A 279 -8.72 7.38 -6.18
N PRO A 280 -8.42 8.56 -5.58
CA PRO A 280 -7.83 8.60 -4.25
C PRO A 280 -8.84 8.00 -3.27
N ALA A 281 -8.41 7.03 -2.47
CA ALA A 281 -9.28 6.26 -1.60
C ALA A 281 -8.51 5.71 -0.40
N TYR A 282 -9.28 5.25 0.58
CA TYR A 282 -8.83 4.41 1.68
C TYR A 282 -9.45 3.03 1.55
N ASN A 283 -8.70 2.02 1.98
CA ASN A 283 -9.16 0.64 2.10
C ASN A 283 -9.68 0.42 3.51
N VAL A 284 -10.98 0.27 3.63
CA VAL A 284 -11.66 0.13 4.90
C VAL A 284 -11.96 -1.34 5.14
N GLN A 285 -11.63 -1.83 6.32
CA GLN A 285 -11.83 -3.19 6.77
C GLN A 285 -12.87 -3.21 7.87
N ILE A 286 -13.75 -4.21 7.85
CA ILE A 286 -14.64 -4.53 8.96
C ILE A 286 -14.39 -5.96 9.42
N ALA A 287 -14.43 -6.15 10.73
CA ALA A 287 -14.49 -7.45 11.37
C ALA A 287 -15.88 -7.63 11.97
N VAL A 288 -16.56 -8.70 11.58
CA VAL A 288 -17.99 -8.93 11.88
C VAL A 288 -18.14 -10.25 12.61
N GLU A 289 -19.00 -10.33 13.60
CA GLU A 289 -19.50 -11.55 14.22
C GLU A 289 -21.01 -11.42 14.46
N ASN A 290 -21.76 -12.41 14.01
CA ASN A 290 -23.22 -12.48 14.17
C ASN A 290 -23.95 -11.17 13.81
N TYR A 291 -23.62 -10.61 12.65
CA TYR A 291 -24.15 -9.33 12.13
C TYR A 291 -23.77 -8.08 12.94
N PHE A 292 -22.85 -8.17 13.90
CA PHE A 292 -22.32 -7.01 14.58
C PHE A 292 -20.94 -6.67 14.06
N ILE A 293 -20.70 -5.40 13.71
CA ILE A 293 -19.36 -4.91 13.38
C ILE A 293 -18.57 -4.81 14.68
N VAL A 294 -17.71 -5.79 14.94
CA VAL A 294 -16.88 -5.87 16.15
C VAL A 294 -15.90 -4.73 16.19
N HIS A 295 -15.24 -4.44 15.10
CA HIS A 295 -14.41 -3.26 14.92
C HIS A 295 -14.11 -2.98 13.44
N GLY A 296 -13.71 -1.75 13.14
CA GLY A 296 -13.22 -1.31 11.84
C GLY A 296 -11.74 -1.01 11.85
N TYR A 297 -11.14 -1.00 10.66
CA TYR A 297 -9.78 -0.57 10.42
C TYR A 297 -9.70 0.17 9.08
N VAL A 298 -8.93 1.24 9.02
CA VAL A 298 -8.71 2.03 7.81
C VAL A 298 -7.25 1.92 7.42
N SER A 299 -6.98 1.72 6.14
CA SER A 299 -5.64 1.62 5.59
C SER A 299 -5.52 2.40 4.29
N ASN A 300 -4.34 2.89 4.01
CA ASN A 300 -3.99 3.45 2.71
C ASN A 300 -3.42 2.39 1.74
N ASP A 301 -3.39 1.12 2.13
CA ASP A 301 -2.94 0.03 1.27
C ASP A 301 -4.00 -0.30 0.20
N ARG A 302 -3.56 -0.51 -1.04
CA ARG A 302 -4.43 -0.83 -2.18
C ARG A 302 -5.04 -2.23 -2.10
N THR A 303 -4.40 -3.11 -1.35
CA THR A 303 -4.69 -4.54 -1.28
C THR A 303 -4.99 -4.96 0.15
N ASP A 304 -5.71 -6.06 0.29
CA ASP A 304 -6.07 -6.59 1.59
C ASP A 304 -4.96 -7.43 2.22
N TYR A 305 -3.87 -7.70 1.48
CA TYR A 305 -2.74 -8.52 1.94
C TYR A 305 -2.13 -8.07 3.25
N ASN A 306 -1.97 -6.75 3.42
CA ASN A 306 -1.31 -6.17 4.59
C ASN A 306 -2.28 -5.75 5.69
N THR A 307 -3.61 -5.89 5.48
CA THR A 307 -4.61 -5.38 6.42
C THR A 307 -5.05 -6.40 7.46
N LEU A 308 -4.92 -7.70 7.20
CA LEU A 308 -5.38 -8.75 8.11
C LEU A 308 -4.70 -8.67 9.48
N ILE A 309 -3.38 -8.69 9.51
CA ILE A 309 -2.61 -8.68 10.76
C ILE A 309 -2.89 -7.45 11.62
N PRO A 310 -2.94 -6.22 11.07
CA PRO A 310 -3.38 -5.03 11.82
C PRO A 310 -4.78 -5.18 12.42
N VAL A 311 -5.75 -5.71 11.67
CA VAL A 311 -7.10 -5.98 12.16
C VAL A 311 -7.08 -6.95 13.34
N LEU A 312 -6.32 -8.05 13.24
CA LEU A 312 -6.18 -9.05 14.30
C LEU A 312 -5.44 -8.52 15.54
N LYS A 313 -4.39 -7.74 15.34
CA LYS A 313 -3.68 -7.06 16.44
C LYS A 313 -4.59 -6.06 17.17
N LYS A 314 -5.45 -5.36 16.42
CA LYS A 314 -6.46 -4.47 17.02
C LYS A 314 -7.46 -5.27 17.86
N HIS A 315 -7.96 -6.40 17.35
CA HIS A 315 -8.84 -7.29 18.10
C HIS A 315 -8.20 -7.73 19.41
N ARG A 316 -6.98 -8.22 19.34
CA ARG A 316 -6.20 -8.67 20.51
C ARG A 316 -6.00 -7.56 21.53
N LYS A 317 -5.69 -6.34 21.08
CA LYS A 317 -5.51 -5.17 21.95
C LYS A 317 -6.76 -4.84 22.75
N VAL A 318 -7.95 -4.97 22.15
CA VAL A 318 -9.23 -4.57 22.76
C VAL A 318 -9.87 -5.71 23.56
N PHE A 319 -9.76 -6.95 23.10
CA PHE A 319 -10.50 -8.09 23.65
C PHE A 319 -9.61 -9.21 24.21
N GLY A 320 -8.28 -9.10 24.07
CA GLY A 320 -7.31 -10.12 24.47
C GLY A 320 -7.23 -11.27 23.47
N ASP A 321 -6.59 -12.38 23.86
CA ASP A 321 -6.38 -13.60 23.06
C ASP A 321 -7.64 -14.48 23.06
N THR A 322 -8.75 -13.97 22.54
CA THR A 322 -10.03 -14.69 22.52
C THR A 322 -10.33 -15.35 21.18
N LEU A 323 -9.60 -14.98 20.12
CA LEU A 323 -9.91 -15.34 18.75
C LEU A 323 -9.48 -16.79 18.44
N GLU A 324 -10.42 -17.62 17.96
CA GLU A 324 -10.20 -19.02 17.61
C GLU A 324 -10.23 -19.26 16.08
N ALA A 325 -10.96 -18.45 15.34
CA ALA A 325 -11.12 -18.62 13.90
C ALA A 325 -11.30 -17.30 13.14
N VAL A 326 -10.76 -17.25 11.92
CA VAL A 326 -10.93 -16.14 10.98
C VAL A 326 -11.38 -16.63 9.62
N THR A 327 -12.40 -15.99 9.10
CA THR A 327 -12.92 -16.23 7.75
C THR A 327 -12.77 -14.96 6.90
N ALA A 328 -12.02 -15.06 5.80
CA ALA A 328 -11.80 -13.94 4.89
C ALA A 328 -11.75 -14.41 3.43
N ASP A 329 -11.76 -13.47 2.49
CA ASP A 329 -11.69 -13.79 1.07
C ASP A 329 -10.24 -14.08 0.61
N SER A 330 -10.09 -14.35 -0.70
CA SER A 330 -8.79 -14.65 -1.29
C SER A 330 -7.82 -13.46 -1.32
N GLY A 331 -8.30 -12.24 -1.14
CA GLY A 331 -7.49 -11.03 -1.05
C GLY A 331 -6.56 -11.02 0.16
N TYR A 332 -6.90 -11.78 1.21
CA TYR A 332 -6.10 -11.91 2.43
C TYR A 332 -5.14 -13.12 2.43
N CYS A 333 -5.20 -13.98 1.40
CA CYS A 333 -4.39 -15.18 1.33
C CYS A 333 -2.94 -14.85 0.96
N SER A 334 -2.08 -14.77 1.97
CA SER A 334 -0.63 -14.61 1.83
C SER A 334 0.11 -15.53 2.82
N GLU A 335 1.37 -15.86 2.51
CA GLU A 335 2.20 -16.67 3.42
C GLU A 335 2.30 -16.01 4.79
N LYS A 336 2.56 -14.70 4.83
CA LYS A 336 2.65 -13.90 6.05
C LYS A 336 1.39 -14.01 6.91
N ASN A 337 0.22 -13.88 6.29
CA ASN A 337 -1.06 -13.92 6.99
C ASN A 337 -1.38 -15.32 7.53
N LEU A 338 -1.20 -16.36 6.71
CA LEU A 338 -1.47 -17.73 7.15
C LEU A 338 -0.46 -18.20 8.22
N LEU A 339 0.80 -17.78 8.10
CA LEU A 339 1.83 -18.04 9.11
C LEU A 339 1.45 -17.39 10.45
N TYR A 340 1.08 -16.10 10.42
CA TYR A 340 0.62 -15.38 11.62
C TYR A 340 -0.57 -16.08 12.30
N LEU A 341 -1.56 -16.54 11.53
CA LEU A 341 -2.71 -17.26 12.07
C LEU A 341 -2.28 -18.58 12.71
N LYS A 342 -1.41 -19.36 12.05
CA LYS A 342 -0.86 -20.63 12.57
C LYS A 342 -0.09 -20.42 13.88
N GLU A 343 0.79 -19.43 13.93
CA GLU A 343 1.61 -19.10 15.11
C GLU A 343 0.78 -18.65 16.32
N ASN A 344 -0.38 -18.02 16.08
CA ASN A 344 -1.29 -17.57 17.13
C ASN A 344 -2.41 -18.59 17.44
N GLY A 345 -2.36 -19.80 16.86
CA GLY A 345 -3.36 -20.84 17.11
C GLY A 345 -4.75 -20.54 16.55
N ILE A 346 -4.84 -19.64 15.56
CA ILE A 346 -6.11 -19.20 14.96
C ILE A 346 -6.38 -20.03 13.70
N ARG A 347 -7.52 -20.70 13.63
CA ARG A 347 -7.93 -21.47 12.45
C ARG A 347 -8.25 -20.53 11.28
N SER A 348 -7.64 -20.79 10.12
CA SER A 348 -7.85 -19.99 8.91
C SER A 348 -8.92 -20.61 8.01
N PHE A 349 -9.95 -19.85 7.69
CA PHE A 349 -10.94 -20.15 6.65
C PHE A 349 -10.82 -19.13 5.51
N ILE A 350 -9.59 -19.02 4.96
CA ILE A 350 -9.27 -18.05 3.91
C ILE A 350 -9.23 -18.76 2.56
N LYS A 351 -10.03 -18.28 1.60
CA LYS A 351 -10.09 -18.82 0.24
C LYS A 351 -8.74 -18.62 -0.46
N LEU A 352 -8.19 -19.66 -1.08
CA LEU A 352 -6.98 -19.55 -1.88
C LEU A 352 -7.22 -18.74 -3.15
N GLN A 353 -6.21 -18.02 -3.64
CA GLN A 353 -6.31 -17.26 -4.89
C GLN A 353 -6.50 -18.14 -6.13
N ASP A 354 -5.98 -19.37 -6.08
CA ASP A 354 -6.10 -20.36 -7.14
C ASP A 354 -7.26 -21.35 -6.94
N HIS A 355 -8.14 -21.13 -5.94
CA HIS A 355 -9.24 -22.02 -5.58
C HIS A 355 -10.11 -22.43 -6.79
N GLU A 356 -10.51 -21.46 -7.62
CA GLU A 356 -11.32 -21.77 -8.80
C GLU A 356 -10.50 -22.43 -9.91
N LYS A 357 -9.23 -22.08 -10.03
CA LYS A 357 -8.33 -22.70 -11.00
C LYS A 357 -8.04 -24.16 -10.70
N ARG A 358 -7.95 -24.53 -9.41
CA ARG A 358 -7.74 -25.92 -8.97
C ARG A 358 -8.85 -26.86 -9.42
N LYS A 359 -10.07 -26.36 -9.67
CA LYS A 359 -11.21 -27.14 -10.19
C LYS A 359 -11.08 -27.43 -11.69
N ALA A 360 -10.32 -26.63 -12.41
CA ALA A 360 -10.20 -26.77 -13.87
C ALA A 360 -9.34 -27.98 -14.25
N ARG A 361 -9.78 -28.70 -15.31
CA ARG A 361 -9.03 -29.84 -15.87
C ARG A 361 -7.59 -29.46 -16.23
N ALA A 362 -7.40 -28.29 -16.85
CA ALA A 362 -6.08 -27.78 -17.22
C ALA A 362 -5.12 -27.63 -16.04
N TYR A 363 -5.61 -27.31 -14.83
CA TYR A 363 -4.78 -27.26 -13.64
C TYR A 363 -4.37 -28.64 -13.15
N ARG A 364 -5.32 -29.58 -13.13
CA ARG A 364 -5.10 -30.96 -12.67
C ARG A 364 -4.20 -31.79 -13.60
N GLU A 365 -4.18 -31.43 -14.89
CA GLU A 365 -3.42 -32.12 -15.92
C GLU A 365 -2.14 -31.35 -16.37
N ASP A 366 -1.77 -30.25 -15.69
CA ASP A 366 -0.57 -29.47 -16.00
C ASP A 366 0.69 -30.23 -15.56
N ILE A 367 1.28 -30.97 -16.52
CA ILE A 367 2.50 -31.77 -16.31
C ILE A 367 3.71 -30.92 -15.92
N GLY A 368 3.66 -29.63 -16.09
CA GLY A 368 4.73 -28.70 -15.72
C GLY A 368 4.74 -28.30 -14.26
N LYS A 369 3.79 -28.77 -13.45
CA LYS A 369 3.65 -28.38 -12.04
C LYS A 369 4.08 -29.50 -11.11
N TYR A 370 4.79 -29.16 -10.04
CA TYR A 370 5.34 -30.11 -9.08
C TYR A 370 4.26 -31.00 -8.43
N TYR A 371 3.06 -30.45 -8.17
CA TYR A 371 1.97 -31.20 -7.57
C TYR A 371 1.33 -32.27 -8.51
N ASN A 372 1.69 -32.27 -9.80
CA ASN A 372 1.34 -33.30 -10.79
C ASN A 372 2.54 -34.19 -11.14
N MET A 373 3.64 -34.08 -10.41
CA MET A 373 4.82 -34.94 -10.52
C MET A 373 4.87 -35.91 -9.35
N THR A 374 5.54 -37.04 -9.51
CA THR A 374 5.74 -37.99 -8.42
C THR A 374 6.82 -37.44 -7.50
N HIS A 375 6.50 -37.21 -6.24
CA HIS A 375 7.48 -36.89 -5.22
C HIS A 375 8.08 -38.20 -4.68
N ALA A 376 9.38 -38.29 -4.66
CA ALA A 376 10.12 -39.47 -4.17
C ALA A 376 11.21 -39.03 -3.17
N VAL A 377 11.54 -39.94 -2.27
CA VAL A 377 12.60 -39.77 -1.26
C VAL A 377 13.54 -40.96 -1.34
N PHE A 378 14.84 -40.72 -1.44
CA PHE A 378 15.87 -41.74 -1.40
C PHE A 378 17.04 -41.23 -0.53
N GLU A 379 17.41 -41.98 0.51
CA GLU A 379 18.49 -41.61 1.45
C GLU A 379 18.36 -40.20 2.01
N ASP A 380 17.15 -39.82 2.42
CA ASP A 380 16.77 -38.48 2.91
C ASP A 380 16.83 -37.33 1.86
N GLU A 381 17.14 -37.63 0.58
CA GLU A 381 17.07 -36.68 -0.50
C GLU A 381 15.66 -36.66 -1.13
N HIS A 382 15.02 -35.49 -1.11
CA HIS A 382 13.75 -35.26 -1.77
C HIS A 382 13.98 -34.92 -3.24
N TYR A 383 13.27 -35.58 -4.14
CA TYR A 383 13.29 -35.26 -5.60
C TYR A 383 11.93 -35.50 -6.25
N TYR A 384 11.75 -34.96 -7.43
CA TYR A 384 10.52 -35.09 -8.19
C TYR A 384 10.79 -35.84 -9.50
N ILE A 385 9.85 -36.71 -9.88
CA ILE A 385 9.90 -37.43 -11.16
C ILE A 385 8.90 -36.76 -12.10
N CYS A 386 9.38 -36.22 -13.23
CA CYS A 386 8.54 -35.56 -14.21
C CYS A 386 7.74 -36.56 -15.06
N HIS A 387 6.83 -36.04 -15.88
CA HIS A 387 5.98 -36.86 -16.75
C HIS A 387 6.77 -37.75 -17.74
N ASP A 388 8.00 -37.36 -18.10
CA ASP A 388 8.93 -38.12 -18.95
C ASP A 388 9.81 -39.11 -18.16
N GLY A 389 9.51 -39.33 -16.87
CA GLY A 389 10.28 -40.24 -16.03
C GLY A 389 11.65 -39.72 -15.56
N ARG A 390 11.98 -38.45 -15.84
CA ARG A 390 13.26 -37.86 -15.44
C ARG A 390 13.18 -37.24 -14.07
N GLU A 391 14.31 -37.32 -13.34
CA GLU A 391 14.42 -36.77 -11.99
C GLU A 391 14.72 -35.28 -12.02
N LEU A 392 14.04 -34.56 -11.14
CA LEU A 392 14.36 -33.17 -10.77
C LEU A 392 14.93 -33.21 -9.37
N ARG A 393 16.23 -33.05 -9.24
CA ARG A 393 16.95 -33.09 -7.96
C ARG A 393 17.07 -31.69 -7.38
N HIS A 394 17.26 -31.62 -6.08
CA HIS A 394 17.51 -30.36 -5.37
C HIS A 394 18.81 -29.74 -5.89
N ILE A 395 18.78 -28.44 -6.20
CA ILE A 395 19.92 -27.68 -6.70
C ILE A 395 20.46 -26.76 -5.60
N GLN A 396 19.55 -25.99 -4.98
CA GLN A 396 19.89 -25.00 -3.96
C GLN A 396 18.66 -24.58 -3.16
N THR A 397 18.90 -24.03 -1.99
CA THR A 397 17.89 -23.36 -1.16
C THR A 397 18.11 -21.86 -1.26
N GLU A 398 17.09 -21.13 -1.67
CA GLU A 398 17.07 -19.66 -1.70
C GLU A 398 16.33 -19.13 -0.47
N SER A 399 16.98 -18.29 0.32
CA SER A 399 16.33 -17.60 1.45
C SER A 399 16.25 -16.11 1.18
N LYS A 400 15.10 -15.52 1.50
CA LYS A 400 14.85 -14.09 1.37
C LYS A 400 14.18 -13.55 2.62
N GLU A 401 14.77 -12.52 3.19
CA GLU A 401 14.13 -11.77 4.27
C GLU A 401 12.93 -10.99 3.71
N MET A 402 11.78 -11.24 4.32
CA MET A 402 10.53 -10.56 4.06
C MET A 402 10.15 -9.74 5.30
N ASP A 403 9.18 -8.86 5.17
CA ASP A 403 8.71 -8.07 6.30
C ASP A 403 8.10 -8.97 7.40
N GLY A 404 8.92 -9.22 8.43
CA GLY A 404 8.58 -9.98 9.63
C GLY A 404 8.73 -11.51 9.56
N TYR A 405 9.28 -12.07 8.47
CA TYR A 405 9.61 -13.51 8.38
C TYR A 405 10.62 -13.79 7.27
N THR A 406 11.30 -14.94 7.35
CA THR A 406 12.19 -15.41 6.29
C THR A 406 11.43 -16.36 5.36
N GLN A 407 11.41 -16.07 4.07
CA GLN A 407 10.86 -16.96 3.05
C GLN A 407 11.97 -17.89 2.55
N THR A 408 11.74 -19.19 2.60
CA THR A 408 12.66 -20.21 2.08
C THR A 408 12.04 -20.92 0.89
N VAL A 409 12.83 -21.08 -0.18
CA VAL A 409 12.38 -21.68 -1.44
C VAL A 409 13.39 -22.71 -1.87
N GLU A 410 12.93 -23.96 -1.98
CA GLU A 410 13.72 -25.06 -2.51
C GLU A 410 13.67 -25.06 -4.04
N VAL A 411 14.83 -25.14 -4.67
CA VAL A 411 14.99 -25.14 -6.12
C VAL A 411 15.35 -26.53 -6.59
N TYR A 412 14.47 -27.11 -7.41
CA TYR A 412 14.67 -28.42 -8.04
C TYR A 412 14.86 -28.27 -9.54
N GLY A 413 15.76 -29.05 -10.12
CA GLY A 413 16.02 -29.00 -11.55
C GLY A 413 16.32 -30.34 -12.19
N CYS A 414 15.91 -30.47 -13.44
CA CYS A 414 16.24 -31.62 -14.28
C CYS A 414 17.64 -31.47 -14.84
N ALA A 415 18.49 -32.49 -14.71
CA ALA A 415 19.85 -32.47 -15.23
C ALA A 415 19.87 -32.35 -16.75
N ASP A 416 18.98 -33.06 -17.44
CA ASP A 416 18.83 -33.00 -18.89
C ASP A 416 17.38 -33.12 -19.32
N CYS A 417 16.97 -32.24 -20.24
CA CYS A 417 15.67 -32.27 -20.90
C CYS A 417 15.78 -32.41 -22.44
N SER A 418 16.95 -32.80 -22.95
CA SER A 418 17.13 -33.01 -24.40
C SER A 418 16.26 -34.17 -24.90
N GLY A 419 15.72 -34.05 -26.09
CA GLY A 419 14.87 -35.07 -26.68
C GLY A 419 13.50 -35.32 -26.02
N CYS A 420 13.13 -34.55 -25.00
CA CYS A 420 11.83 -34.69 -24.35
C CYS A 420 10.69 -34.12 -25.20
N GLU A 421 9.75 -34.98 -25.63
CA GLU A 421 8.58 -34.61 -26.44
C GLU A 421 7.61 -33.70 -25.70
N HIS A 422 7.65 -33.71 -24.35
CA HIS A 422 6.75 -32.95 -23.50
C HIS A 422 7.22 -31.51 -23.18
N LYS A 423 8.37 -31.06 -23.72
CA LYS A 423 8.98 -29.75 -23.42
C LYS A 423 8.02 -28.59 -23.61
N SER A 424 7.26 -28.58 -24.69
CA SER A 424 6.30 -27.52 -25.00
C SER A 424 5.14 -27.40 -24.00
N ARG A 425 4.72 -28.50 -23.39
CA ARG A 425 3.67 -28.57 -22.36
C ARG A 425 4.22 -28.39 -20.95
N CYS A 426 5.48 -28.81 -20.71
CA CYS A 426 6.13 -28.77 -19.40
C CYS A 426 6.72 -27.40 -19.07
N LEU A 427 7.29 -26.70 -20.07
CA LEU A 427 7.98 -25.43 -19.87
C LEU A 427 7.09 -24.24 -20.26
N TYR A 428 6.82 -23.37 -19.31
CA TYR A 428 6.02 -22.16 -19.57
C TYR A 428 6.65 -21.28 -20.65
N LYS A 429 5.88 -20.93 -21.70
CA LYS A 429 6.34 -20.12 -22.85
C LYS A 429 7.62 -20.67 -23.50
N TYR A 430 7.73 -21.98 -23.64
CA TYR A 430 8.85 -22.60 -24.35
C TYR A 430 8.82 -22.24 -25.82
N ASN A 431 9.99 -21.91 -26.38
CA ASN A 431 10.23 -21.70 -27.80
C ASN A 431 11.50 -22.44 -28.19
N ALA A 432 11.37 -23.46 -29.05
CA ALA A 432 12.46 -24.33 -29.44
C ALA A 432 13.56 -23.59 -30.24
N GLU A 433 13.19 -22.56 -31.00
CA GLU A 433 14.15 -21.78 -31.80
C GLU A 433 15.02 -20.85 -30.97
N LYS A 434 14.41 -20.28 -29.90
CA LYS A 434 15.11 -19.31 -29.04
C LYS A 434 15.87 -19.92 -27.88
N ASN A 435 15.34 -21.02 -27.30
CA ASN A 435 15.89 -21.63 -26.10
C ASN A 435 15.79 -23.18 -26.18
N PRO A 436 16.44 -23.85 -27.14
CA PRO A 436 16.35 -25.31 -27.32
C PRO A 436 16.82 -26.09 -26.11
N ASP A 437 17.86 -25.60 -25.40
CA ASP A 437 18.50 -26.26 -24.27
C ASP A 437 17.87 -25.94 -22.92
N ARG A 438 16.74 -25.22 -22.92
CA ARG A 438 16.07 -24.87 -21.66
C ARG A 438 15.65 -26.11 -20.89
N LYS A 439 16.10 -26.21 -19.63
CA LYS A 439 15.80 -27.30 -18.72
C LYS A 439 14.65 -26.94 -17.79
N LYS A 440 14.00 -27.94 -17.22
CA LYS A 440 12.97 -27.74 -16.22
C LYS A 440 13.62 -27.39 -14.89
N VAL A 441 13.20 -26.25 -14.34
CA VAL A 441 13.52 -25.81 -12.97
C VAL A 441 12.21 -25.47 -12.26
N MET A 442 12.09 -25.86 -11.00
CA MET A 442 10.95 -25.57 -10.15
C MET A 442 11.44 -24.90 -8.87
N LYS A 443 10.62 -24.01 -8.35
CA LYS A 443 10.82 -23.34 -7.07
C LYS A 443 9.63 -23.66 -6.18
N ILE A 444 9.88 -24.28 -5.06
CA ILE A 444 8.86 -24.75 -4.11
C ILE A 444 9.13 -24.11 -2.76
N ASN A 445 8.16 -23.42 -2.20
CA ASN A 445 8.16 -22.98 -0.82
C ASN A 445 7.28 -23.97 -0.04
N GLU A 446 7.89 -24.97 0.58
CA GLU A 446 7.20 -26.06 1.26
C GLU A 446 6.28 -25.53 2.37
N ARG A 447 6.78 -24.62 3.21
CA ARG A 447 5.97 -23.99 4.26
C ARG A 447 4.73 -23.28 3.70
N TRP A 448 4.89 -22.58 2.60
CA TRP A 448 3.75 -21.92 1.95
C TRP A 448 2.75 -22.94 1.39
N GLU A 449 3.22 -24.04 0.82
CA GLU A 449 2.34 -25.11 0.35
C GLU A 449 1.57 -25.77 1.50
N GLU A 450 2.24 -26.09 2.63
CA GLU A 450 1.57 -26.61 3.83
C GLU A 450 0.49 -25.66 4.35
N LEU A 451 0.80 -24.37 4.47
CA LEU A 451 -0.15 -23.37 4.93
C LEU A 451 -1.37 -23.26 4.00
N LYS A 452 -1.14 -23.32 2.68
CA LYS A 452 -2.21 -23.34 1.68
C LYS A 452 -3.09 -24.60 1.81
N GLU A 453 -2.48 -25.74 1.90
CA GLU A 453 -3.23 -27.01 2.02
C GLU A 453 -4.05 -27.05 3.32
N ALA A 454 -3.49 -26.61 4.43
CA ALA A 454 -4.24 -26.49 5.69
C ALA A 454 -5.44 -25.56 5.57
N SER A 455 -5.25 -24.37 4.99
CA SER A 455 -6.35 -23.43 4.76
C SER A 455 -7.36 -23.99 3.75
N HIS A 456 -6.89 -24.70 2.70
CA HIS A 456 -7.75 -25.35 1.71
C HIS A 456 -8.60 -26.45 2.32
N ALA A 457 -8.02 -27.30 3.14
CA ALA A 457 -8.76 -28.34 3.88
C ALA A 457 -9.86 -27.73 4.75
N ASN A 458 -9.52 -26.68 5.51
CA ASN A 458 -10.49 -25.97 6.33
C ASN A 458 -11.69 -25.44 5.52
N ILE A 459 -11.44 -24.76 4.38
CA ILE A 459 -12.53 -24.20 3.57
C ILE A 459 -13.34 -25.25 2.79
N GLN A 460 -12.84 -26.47 2.64
CA GLN A 460 -13.56 -27.57 2.01
C GLN A 460 -14.40 -28.39 3.02
N SER A 461 -14.14 -28.26 4.31
CA SER A 461 -14.96 -28.88 5.35
C SER A 461 -16.38 -28.33 5.35
N GLU A 462 -17.32 -29.08 5.91
CA GLU A 462 -18.72 -28.62 6.07
C GLU A 462 -18.78 -27.29 6.84
N GLU A 463 -17.99 -27.17 7.91
CA GLU A 463 -17.85 -25.92 8.66
C GLU A 463 -17.33 -24.77 7.76
N GLY A 464 -16.31 -25.04 6.96
CA GLY A 464 -15.72 -24.02 6.07
C GLY A 464 -16.65 -23.59 4.94
N ILE A 465 -17.45 -24.48 4.41
CA ILE A 465 -18.46 -24.14 3.41
C ILE A 465 -19.50 -23.19 4.01
N LEU A 466 -20.01 -23.52 5.20
CA LEU A 466 -20.96 -22.67 5.93
C LEU A 466 -20.34 -21.30 6.27
N LYS A 467 -19.12 -21.27 6.81
CA LYS A 467 -18.43 -20.02 7.16
C LYS A 467 -18.22 -19.10 5.95
N ARG A 468 -17.90 -19.65 4.78
CA ARG A 468 -17.74 -18.83 3.55
C ARG A 468 -19.07 -18.21 3.11
N GLN A 469 -20.17 -18.96 3.19
CA GLN A 469 -21.51 -18.44 2.89
C GLN A 469 -21.90 -17.36 3.91
N THR A 470 -21.71 -17.64 5.19
CA THR A 470 -22.00 -16.70 6.28
C THR A 470 -21.18 -15.40 6.13
N ARG A 471 -19.90 -15.49 5.74
CA ARG A 471 -19.07 -14.29 5.49
C ARG A 471 -19.71 -13.38 4.45
N SER A 472 -20.09 -13.93 3.29
CA SER A 472 -20.69 -13.13 2.22
C SER A 472 -21.96 -12.41 2.72
N ILE A 473 -22.82 -13.12 3.41
CA ILE A 473 -24.08 -12.55 3.93
C ILE A 473 -23.80 -11.44 4.95
N GLN A 474 -22.91 -11.68 5.91
CA GLN A 474 -22.64 -10.73 6.99
C GLN A 474 -21.83 -9.51 6.53
N THR A 475 -20.77 -9.69 5.76
CA THR A 475 -19.88 -8.58 5.41
C THR A 475 -20.38 -7.76 4.22
N GLU A 476 -20.90 -8.40 3.17
CA GLU A 476 -21.39 -7.70 1.99
C GLU A 476 -22.66 -6.90 2.31
N GLY A 477 -23.54 -7.45 3.19
CA GLY A 477 -24.69 -6.73 3.69
C GLY A 477 -24.31 -5.41 4.36
N HIS A 478 -23.33 -5.42 5.26
CA HIS A 478 -22.87 -4.20 5.92
C HIS A 478 -22.29 -3.17 4.95
N PHE A 479 -21.51 -3.61 3.95
CA PHE A 479 -21.02 -2.67 2.94
C PHE A 479 -22.14 -2.11 2.05
N GLY A 480 -23.17 -2.89 1.79
CA GLY A 480 -24.38 -2.42 1.15
C GLY A 480 -25.06 -1.32 1.99
N ASP A 481 -25.29 -1.57 3.27
CA ASP A 481 -25.87 -0.58 4.18
C ASP A 481 -25.04 0.70 4.25
N ILE A 482 -23.74 0.60 4.48
CA ILE A 482 -22.85 1.75 4.58
C ILE A 482 -22.85 2.58 3.29
N LYS A 483 -22.76 1.95 2.12
CA LYS A 483 -22.59 2.67 0.84
C LYS A 483 -23.93 3.12 0.23
N GLU A 484 -24.95 2.28 0.31
CA GLU A 484 -26.24 2.54 -0.35
C GLU A 484 -27.22 3.23 0.60
N ASN A 485 -27.50 2.61 1.76
CA ASN A 485 -28.55 3.10 2.66
C ASN A 485 -28.09 4.37 3.39
N GLU A 486 -26.82 4.42 3.82
CA GLU A 486 -26.25 5.60 4.49
C GLU A 486 -25.54 6.55 3.53
N ASN A 487 -25.45 6.21 2.24
CA ASN A 487 -24.78 7.00 1.20
C ASN A 487 -23.32 7.38 1.56
N PHE A 488 -22.60 6.48 2.28
CA PHE A 488 -21.23 6.72 2.69
C PHE A 488 -20.25 6.18 1.67
N ARG A 489 -20.19 6.83 0.52
CA ARG A 489 -19.30 6.47 -0.60
C ARG A 489 -18.02 7.30 -0.64
N ARG A 490 -17.95 8.39 0.13
CA ARG A 490 -16.84 9.31 0.16
C ARG A 490 -16.66 9.91 1.55
N PHE A 491 -15.41 10.00 2.00
CA PHE A 491 -15.04 10.69 3.22
C PHE A 491 -15.17 12.21 3.09
N HIS A 492 -15.46 12.88 4.20
CA HIS A 492 -15.50 14.33 4.32
C HIS A 492 -14.20 14.89 4.91
N TYR A 493 -13.50 14.09 5.70
CA TYR A 493 -12.23 14.44 6.31
C TYR A 493 -11.05 13.94 5.49
N ARG A 494 -9.85 14.45 5.81
CA ARG A 494 -8.57 14.06 5.25
C ARG A 494 -7.68 13.55 6.37
N SER A 495 -6.67 12.78 6.05
CA SER A 495 -5.78 12.02 6.93
C SER A 495 -6.43 10.76 7.52
N GLU A 496 -5.62 9.72 7.65
CA GLU A 496 -6.04 8.40 8.12
C GLU A 496 -6.70 8.45 9.50
N GLU A 497 -6.15 9.24 10.43
CA GLU A 497 -6.72 9.41 11.76
C GLU A 497 -8.14 9.97 11.74
N LYS A 498 -8.38 11.03 10.96
CA LYS A 498 -9.69 11.67 10.88
C LYS A 498 -10.69 10.84 10.09
N VAL A 499 -10.22 10.19 9.02
CA VAL A 499 -10.99 9.25 8.21
C VAL A 499 -11.40 8.05 9.06
N TYR A 500 -10.48 7.53 9.89
CA TYR A 500 -10.79 6.48 10.83
C TYR A 500 -11.90 6.88 11.82
N LYS A 501 -11.77 8.07 12.40
CA LYS A 501 -12.82 8.60 13.33
C LYS A 501 -14.16 8.78 12.63
N GLU A 502 -14.16 9.23 11.37
CA GLU A 502 -15.39 9.38 10.59
C GLU A 502 -16.05 8.02 10.29
N PHE A 503 -15.23 7.01 10.04
CA PHE A 503 -15.73 5.65 9.78
C PHE A 503 -16.27 4.98 11.04
N MET A 504 -15.66 5.19 12.19
CA MET A 504 -16.08 4.58 13.46
C MET A 504 -17.30 5.27 14.10
N LEU A 505 -17.67 6.45 13.66
CA LEU A 505 -18.87 7.17 14.04
C LEU A 505 -20.09 6.78 13.23
#